data_11dedd342fc4553284874bd7f792d199
#
_entry.id   11dedd342fc4553284874bd7f792d199
#
_cell.length_a   1.000
_cell.length_b   1.000
_cell.length_c   1.000
_cell.angle_alpha   90.00
_cell.angle_beta   90.00
_cell.angle_gamma   90.00
#
_symmetry.space_group_name_H-M   'P 1'
#
loop_
_entity.id
_entity.type
_entity.pdbx_description
1 polymer ?
#
loop_
_entity_poly.entity_id
_entity_poly.type
_entity_poly.pdbx_seq_one_letter_code
_entity_poly.pdbx_strand_id
1 'polypeptide(L)'
;VNKTITLDDPLRNKKYALKEKTAVLIVRPRGLHLNEKHILIEDEEASGSLIDFGLYAFHNHDQLARNGSAPYFYLPKLEHYLEARWWNEVFEFAQEYLGEQHGTFKATVLIETITASFQLDEIIYELRDHIVGLNCGRWDYIFSYIKKFRNNPAFIVPNRDQVTMTSPFMDAYSKLVIQRCHKRNIHAMGGMAAQIPIKNDPEANDIAFKKV
;
A
#
# COMPACT_ATOMS: atom_id res chain seq x y z
N VAL A 1 -12.91 -9.82 -8.78
CA VAL A 1 -13.39 -8.96 -9.88
C VAL A 1 -14.74 -9.43 -10.38
N ASN A 2 -14.92 -10.70 -10.67
CA ASN A 2 -16.17 -11.30 -11.20
C ASN A 2 -17.29 -11.49 -10.16
N LYS A 3 -17.05 -11.22 -8.88
CA LYS A 3 -17.98 -11.34 -7.76
C LYS A 3 -18.61 -12.73 -7.58
N THR A 4 -17.94 -13.78 -8.02
CA THR A 4 -18.44 -15.16 -7.99
C THR A 4 -18.01 -15.94 -6.75
N ILE A 5 -17.17 -15.36 -5.89
CA ILE A 5 -16.65 -16.03 -4.71
C ILE A 5 -17.73 -16.12 -3.64
N THR A 6 -18.01 -17.36 -3.21
CA THR A 6 -18.88 -17.66 -2.07
C THR A 6 -18.17 -18.64 -1.14
N LEU A 7 -18.47 -18.57 0.15
CA LEU A 7 -17.99 -19.49 1.15
C LEU A 7 -19.16 -19.94 2.03
N ASP A 8 -19.35 -21.24 2.14
CA ASP A 8 -20.25 -21.85 3.11
C ASP A 8 -19.41 -22.42 4.28
N ASP A 9 -19.65 -21.91 5.49
CA ASP A 9 -18.99 -22.37 6.71
C ASP A 9 -20.02 -23.13 7.58
N PRO A 10 -20.13 -24.44 7.41
CA PRO A 10 -21.09 -25.25 8.14
C PRO A 10 -20.82 -25.32 9.64
N LEU A 11 -19.57 -25.16 10.07
CA LEU A 11 -19.20 -25.19 11.49
C LEU A 11 -19.74 -23.96 12.24
N ARG A 12 -19.85 -22.84 11.57
CA ARG A 12 -20.39 -21.59 12.14
C ARG A 12 -21.81 -21.29 11.68
N ASN A 13 -22.40 -22.16 10.85
CA ASN A 13 -23.68 -21.94 10.18
C ASN A 13 -23.75 -20.57 9.48
N LYS A 14 -22.72 -20.23 8.71
CA LYS A 14 -22.60 -18.93 8.01
C LYS A 14 -22.30 -19.10 6.53
N LYS A 15 -23.00 -18.32 5.73
CA LYS A 15 -22.73 -18.19 4.30
C LYS A 15 -22.19 -16.79 4.02
N TYR A 16 -21.13 -16.74 3.24
CA TYR A 16 -20.51 -15.49 2.81
C TYR A 16 -20.59 -15.37 1.29
N ALA A 17 -21.02 -14.23 0.83
CA ALA A 17 -21.01 -13.86 -0.57
C ALA A 17 -20.69 -12.38 -0.69
N LEU A 18 -20.13 -11.97 -1.81
CA LEU A 18 -19.90 -10.54 -2.09
C LEU A 18 -21.25 -9.85 -2.32
N LYS A 19 -21.37 -8.65 -1.77
CA LYS A 19 -22.52 -7.77 -2.03
C LYS A 19 -22.48 -7.28 -3.48
N GLU A 20 -23.62 -6.86 -4.00
CA GLU A 20 -23.71 -6.22 -5.31
C GLU A 20 -22.78 -5.01 -5.40
N LYS A 21 -22.84 -4.11 -4.40
CA LYS A 21 -21.90 -2.99 -4.26
C LYS A 21 -20.77 -3.38 -3.32
N THR A 22 -19.59 -3.58 -3.85
CA THR A 22 -18.36 -3.85 -3.10
C THR A 22 -17.50 -2.59 -2.98
N ALA A 23 -16.54 -2.61 -2.06
CA ALA A 23 -15.47 -1.62 -2.05
C ALA A 23 -14.62 -1.72 -3.33
N VAL A 24 -14.00 -0.61 -3.70
CA VAL A 24 -13.02 -0.59 -4.80
C VAL A 24 -11.79 -1.40 -4.40
N LEU A 25 -11.35 -2.27 -5.31
CA LEU A 25 -10.16 -3.10 -5.10
C LEU A 25 -8.90 -2.28 -5.41
N ILE A 26 -7.98 -2.26 -4.46
CA ILE A 26 -6.62 -1.75 -4.65
C ILE A 26 -5.68 -2.90 -4.33
N VAL A 27 -4.94 -3.38 -5.32
CA VAL A 27 -4.09 -4.57 -5.20
C VAL A 27 -2.68 -4.18 -4.81
N ARG A 28 -2.13 -4.86 -3.82
CA ARG A 28 -0.75 -4.67 -3.38
C ARG A 28 0.13 -5.75 -3.99
N PRO A 29 0.93 -5.44 -5.02
CA PRO A 29 1.98 -6.35 -5.47
C PRO A 29 3.04 -6.51 -4.39
N ARG A 30 3.81 -7.58 -4.44
CA ARG A 30 5.01 -7.72 -3.61
C ARG A 30 5.97 -6.55 -3.82
N GLY A 31 6.78 -6.25 -2.81
CA GLY A 31 7.82 -5.21 -2.94
C GLY A 31 8.90 -5.61 -3.96
N LEU A 32 9.56 -4.62 -4.56
CA LEU A 32 10.60 -4.80 -5.58
C LEU A 32 11.78 -5.67 -5.12
N HIS A 33 11.96 -5.82 -3.82
CA HIS A 33 13.02 -6.65 -3.21
C HIS A 33 12.70 -8.15 -3.13
N LEU A 34 11.53 -8.59 -3.60
CA LEU A 34 11.09 -9.98 -3.51
C LEU A 34 11.06 -10.63 -4.88
N ASN A 35 11.68 -11.80 -4.98
CA ASN A 35 11.68 -12.65 -6.16
C ASN A 35 10.58 -13.72 -6.06
N GLU A 36 10.15 -14.22 -7.22
CA GLU A 36 9.27 -15.38 -7.36
C GLU A 36 10.10 -16.60 -7.79
N LYS A 37 10.56 -17.37 -6.81
CA LYS A 37 11.47 -18.50 -7.00
C LYS A 37 10.90 -19.66 -7.84
N HIS A 38 9.58 -19.71 -8.04
CA HIS A 38 8.93 -20.77 -8.81
C HIS A 38 8.76 -20.41 -10.29
N ILE A 39 9.10 -19.18 -10.68
CA ILE A 39 9.03 -18.70 -12.06
C ILE A 39 10.42 -18.21 -12.45
N LEU A 40 11.00 -18.86 -13.45
CA LEU A 40 12.30 -18.48 -13.99
C LEU A 40 12.14 -17.81 -15.35
N ILE A 41 12.90 -16.74 -15.57
CA ILE A 41 13.03 -16.04 -16.84
C ILE A 41 14.53 -16.05 -17.16
N GLU A 42 14.92 -16.70 -18.27
CA GLU A 42 16.34 -16.85 -18.66
C GLU A 42 17.21 -17.43 -17.51
N ASP A 43 16.67 -18.46 -16.83
CA ASP A 43 17.28 -19.15 -15.68
C ASP A 43 17.44 -18.32 -14.40
N GLU A 44 16.96 -17.09 -14.37
CA GLU A 44 16.92 -16.25 -13.16
C GLU A 44 15.52 -16.17 -12.54
N GLU A 45 15.45 -16.05 -11.20
CA GLU A 45 14.17 -15.87 -10.50
C GLU A 45 13.48 -14.60 -10.94
N ALA A 46 12.22 -14.70 -11.35
CA ALA A 46 11.43 -13.56 -11.78
C ALA A 46 11.17 -12.58 -10.63
N SER A 47 11.01 -11.29 -10.94
CA SER A 47 10.55 -10.30 -9.97
C SER A 47 9.14 -10.63 -9.49
N GLY A 48 8.99 -10.92 -8.19
CA GLY A 48 7.68 -11.17 -7.59
C GLY A 48 6.72 -10.01 -7.76
N SER A 49 7.24 -8.79 -7.70
CA SER A 49 6.48 -7.57 -7.90
C SER A 49 5.88 -7.48 -9.30
N LEU A 50 6.69 -7.75 -10.33
CA LEU A 50 6.24 -7.74 -11.73
C LEU A 50 5.27 -8.87 -12.06
N ILE A 51 5.48 -10.06 -11.48
CA ILE A 51 4.55 -11.18 -11.66
C ILE A 51 3.18 -10.84 -11.08
N ASP A 52 3.13 -10.32 -9.85
CA ASP A 52 1.87 -9.94 -9.20
C ASP A 52 1.14 -8.84 -9.98
N PHE A 53 1.88 -7.81 -10.38
CA PHE A 53 1.36 -6.70 -11.17
C PHE A 53 0.85 -7.15 -12.53
N GLY A 54 1.72 -7.83 -13.30
CA GLY A 54 1.43 -8.19 -14.68
C GLY A 54 0.26 -9.16 -14.80
N LEU A 55 0.24 -10.22 -13.99
CA LEU A 55 -0.89 -11.17 -13.97
C LEU A 55 -2.20 -10.48 -13.58
N TYR A 56 -2.17 -9.61 -12.57
CA TYR A 56 -3.38 -8.91 -12.17
C TYR A 56 -3.89 -7.96 -13.26
N ALA A 57 -3.01 -7.12 -13.81
CA ALA A 57 -3.37 -6.17 -14.86
C ALA A 57 -3.88 -6.90 -16.10
N PHE A 58 -3.11 -7.85 -16.64
CA PHE A 58 -3.42 -8.58 -17.85
C PHE A 58 -4.78 -9.31 -17.79
N HIS A 59 -5.05 -10.01 -16.71
CA HIS A 59 -6.28 -10.82 -16.60
C HIS A 59 -7.53 -10.03 -16.20
N ASN A 60 -7.39 -8.81 -15.68
CA ASN A 60 -8.51 -8.13 -15.05
C ASN A 60 -8.83 -6.74 -15.62
N HIS A 61 -7.99 -6.10 -16.42
CA HIS A 61 -8.21 -4.72 -16.89
C HIS A 61 -9.56 -4.55 -17.59
N ASP A 62 -9.87 -5.39 -18.53
CA ASP A 62 -11.13 -5.40 -19.29
C ASP A 62 -12.36 -5.55 -18.37
N GLN A 63 -12.33 -6.53 -17.46
CA GLN A 63 -13.46 -6.77 -16.56
C GLN A 63 -13.62 -5.64 -15.53
N LEU A 64 -12.51 -5.05 -15.08
CA LEU A 64 -12.54 -3.89 -14.21
C LEU A 64 -13.15 -2.68 -14.94
N ALA A 65 -12.77 -2.44 -16.19
CA ALA A 65 -13.35 -1.39 -17.02
C ALA A 65 -14.87 -1.56 -17.21
N ARG A 66 -15.34 -2.79 -17.51
CA ARG A 66 -16.78 -3.11 -17.59
C ARG A 66 -17.52 -2.88 -16.28
N ASN A 67 -16.84 -3.02 -15.16
CA ASN A 67 -17.39 -2.75 -13.81
C ASN A 67 -17.34 -1.25 -13.44
N GLY A 68 -16.90 -0.35 -14.32
CA GLY A 68 -16.70 1.07 -14.04
C GLY A 68 -15.52 1.35 -13.11
N SER A 69 -14.48 0.51 -13.13
CA SER A 69 -13.28 0.60 -12.34
C SER A 69 -12.04 0.47 -13.23
N ALA A 70 -10.86 0.37 -12.65
CA ALA A 70 -9.59 0.13 -13.36
C ALA A 70 -8.62 -0.65 -12.46
N PRO A 71 -7.47 -1.09 -12.97
CA PRO A 71 -6.39 -1.60 -12.15
C PRO A 71 -5.83 -0.52 -11.23
N TYR A 72 -6.04 -0.69 -9.93
CA TYR A 72 -5.52 0.20 -8.89
C TYR A 72 -4.52 -0.55 -8.03
N PHE A 73 -3.38 0.08 -7.74
CA PHE A 73 -2.25 -0.54 -7.07
C PHE A 73 -1.88 0.17 -5.78
N TYR A 74 -1.30 -0.59 -4.87
CA TYR A 74 -0.80 -0.13 -3.59
C TYR A 74 0.69 -0.50 -3.49
N LEU A 75 1.58 0.46 -3.80
CA LEU A 75 3.02 0.19 -3.97
C LEU A 75 3.75 0.19 -2.63
N PRO A 76 4.29 -0.97 -2.19
CA PRO A 76 4.96 -1.09 -0.91
C PRO A 76 6.47 -0.85 -1.03
N LYS A 77 7.09 -0.51 0.11
CA LYS A 77 8.54 -0.60 0.36
C LYS A 77 9.45 0.26 -0.53
N LEU A 78 8.94 1.30 -1.19
CA LEU A 78 9.79 2.21 -1.91
C LEU A 78 10.77 2.89 -0.94
N GLU A 79 12.03 2.96 -1.33
CA GLU A 79 13.09 3.67 -0.60
C GLU A 79 13.60 4.90 -1.35
N HIS A 80 13.38 4.98 -2.67
CA HIS A 80 13.92 6.04 -3.53
C HIS A 80 12.94 6.45 -4.62
N TYR A 81 12.98 7.72 -5.05
CA TYR A 81 12.10 8.22 -6.13
C TYR A 81 12.35 7.54 -7.48
N LEU A 82 13.54 6.99 -7.72
CA LEU A 82 13.82 6.23 -8.94
C LEU A 82 13.00 4.93 -9.03
N GLU A 83 12.63 4.34 -7.90
CA GLU A 83 11.69 3.20 -7.89
C GLU A 83 10.27 3.64 -8.28
N ALA A 84 9.88 4.86 -7.92
CA ALA A 84 8.63 5.45 -8.37
C ALA A 84 8.65 5.74 -9.88
N ARG A 85 9.76 6.27 -10.41
CA ARG A 85 10.00 6.45 -11.86
C ARG A 85 9.89 5.12 -12.60
N TRP A 86 10.53 4.09 -12.09
CA TRP A 86 10.49 2.76 -12.68
C TRP A 86 9.05 2.20 -12.71
N TRP A 87 8.27 2.39 -11.64
CA TRP A 87 6.85 2.03 -11.63
C TRP A 87 6.03 2.81 -12.65
N ASN A 88 6.34 4.08 -12.86
CA ASN A 88 5.73 4.89 -13.92
C ASN A 88 5.97 4.27 -15.30
N GLU A 89 7.23 3.93 -15.60
CA GLU A 89 7.60 3.27 -16.88
C GLU A 89 6.89 1.91 -17.04
N VAL A 90 6.76 1.13 -15.98
CA VAL A 90 6.02 -0.14 -15.98
C VAL A 90 4.53 0.09 -16.28
N PHE A 91 3.92 1.11 -15.68
CA PHE A 91 2.51 1.44 -15.93
C PHE A 91 2.29 1.93 -17.37
N GLU A 92 3.16 2.79 -17.88
CA GLU A 92 3.10 3.28 -19.26
C GLU A 92 3.21 2.13 -20.26
N PHE A 93 4.23 1.29 -20.11
CA PHE A 93 4.41 0.09 -20.95
C PHE A 93 3.19 -0.84 -20.90
N ALA A 94 2.69 -1.14 -19.71
CA ALA A 94 1.56 -2.06 -19.56
C ALA A 94 0.26 -1.49 -20.16
N GLN A 95 0.00 -0.20 -20.00
CA GLN A 95 -1.16 0.46 -20.59
C GLN A 95 -1.07 0.46 -22.12
N GLU A 96 0.09 0.77 -22.71
CA GLU A 96 0.32 0.70 -24.13
C GLU A 96 0.10 -0.74 -24.65
N TYR A 97 0.69 -1.73 -24.01
CA TYR A 97 0.57 -3.15 -24.37
C TYR A 97 -0.88 -3.66 -24.33
N LEU A 98 -1.67 -3.21 -23.34
CA LEU A 98 -3.05 -3.62 -23.14
C LEU A 98 -4.05 -2.76 -23.93
N GLY A 99 -3.60 -1.71 -24.62
CA GLY A 99 -4.47 -0.78 -25.34
C GLY A 99 -5.28 0.13 -24.41
N GLU A 100 -4.82 0.33 -23.17
CA GLU A 100 -5.46 1.20 -22.19
C GLU A 100 -5.04 2.66 -22.39
N GLN A 101 -5.92 3.58 -22.02
CA GLN A 101 -5.58 5.00 -22.03
C GLN A 101 -4.50 5.32 -20.99
N HIS A 102 -3.55 6.20 -21.34
CA HIS A 102 -2.55 6.70 -20.40
C HIS A 102 -3.20 7.26 -19.14
N GLY A 103 -2.65 6.90 -17.99
CA GLY A 103 -3.17 7.31 -16.68
C GLY A 103 -4.40 6.52 -16.19
N THR A 104 -4.84 5.47 -16.89
CA THR A 104 -5.91 4.56 -16.42
C THR A 104 -5.50 3.83 -15.14
N PHE A 105 -4.27 3.33 -15.08
CA PHE A 105 -3.76 2.68 -13.88
C PHE A 105 -3.47 3.73 -12.81
N LYS A 106 -3.89 3.44 -11.58
CA LYS A 106 -3.69 4.35 -10.45
C LYS A 106 -2.94 3.66 -9.33
N ALA A 107 -2.15 4.46 -8.61
CA ALA A 107 -1.34 3.98 -7.51
C ALA A 107 -1.48 4.83 -6.25
N THR A 108 -1.52 4.15 -5.11
CA THR A 108 -1.22 4.71 -3.80
C THR A 108 0.15 4.21 -3.38
N VAL A 109 1.02 5.09 -2.90
CA VAL A 109 2.35 4.71 -2.42
C VAL A 109 2.37 4.63 -0.90
N LEU A 110 2.82 3.50 -0.37
CA LEU A 110 3.14 3.35 1.05
C LEU A 110 4.46 4.07 1.36
N ILE A 111 4.37 5.12 2.14
CA ILE A 111 5.56 5.76 2.73
C ILE A 111 5.83 5.06 4.04
N GLU A 112 6.61 4.01 3.96
CA GLU A 112 6.88 3.10 5.07
C GLU A 112 8.37 2.85 5.30
N THR A 113 9.21 3.64 4.64
CA THR A 113 10.67 3.65 4.85
C THR A 113 11.15 5.05 5.20
N ILE A 114 12.18 5.14 6.03
CA ILE A 114 12.78 6.43 6.41
C ILE A 114 13.28 7.18 5.18
N THR A 115 13.91 6.49 4.26
CA THR A 115 14.50 7.07 3.04
C THR A 115 13.43 7.70 2.15
N ALA A 116 12.30 7.04 1.91
CA ALA A 116 11.20 7.58 1.12
C ALA A 116 10.60 8.86 1.72
N SER A 117 10.59 9.00 3.05
CA SER A 117 10.01 10.19 3.69
C SER A 117 10.76 11.49 3.38
N PHE A 118 12.00 11.41 2.92
CA PHE A 118 12.79 12.55 2.48
C PHE A 118 12.61 12.91 0.99
N GLN A 119 11.88 12.10 0.23
CA GLN A 119 11.73 12.21 -1.23
C GLN A 119 10.25 12.20 -1.66
N LEU A 120 9.37 12.72 -0.81
CA LEU A 120 7.91 12.68 -1.06
C LEU A 120 7.50 13.48 -2.31
N ASP A 121 8.07 14.66 -2.49
CA ASP A 121 7.77 15.51 -3.65
C ASP A 121 8.26 14.85 -4.94
N GLU A 122 9.43 14.22 -4.93
CA GLU A 122 10.00 13.51 -6.06
C GLU A 122 9.19 12.26 -6.41
N ILE A 123 8.80 11.46 -5.41
CA ILE A 123 7.94 10.29 -5.61
C ILE A 123 6.60 10.67 -6.23
N ILE A 124 5.97 11.74 -5.72
CA ILE A 124 4.70 12.25 -6.25
C ILE A 124 4.88 12.72 -7.70
N TYR A 125 5.98 13.41 -7.99
CA TYR A 125 6.27 13.94 -9.32
C TYR A 125 6.50 12.81 -10.35
N GLU A 126 7.27 11.81 -10.00
CA GLU A 126 7.53 10.67 -10.91
C GLU A 126 6.25 9.90 -11.26
N LEU A 127 5.32 9.78 -10.32
CA LEU A 127 4.04 9.09 -10.54
C LEU A 127 2.87 10.04 -10.84
N ARG A 128 3.11 11.30 -11.21
CA ARG A 128 2.08 12.35 -11.30
C ARG A 128 0.84 11.98 -12.12
N ASP A 129 0.99 11.14 -13.15
CA ASP A 129 -0.12 10.73 -14.01
C ASP A 129 -0.93 9.54 -13.44
N HIS A 130 -0.36 8.87 -12.45
CA HIS A 130 -0.89 7.64 -11.84
C HIS A 130 -1.23 7.77 -10.37
N ILE A 131 -0.57 8.68 -9.63
CA ILE A 131 -0.69 8.74 -8.17
C ILE A 131 -2.03 9.30 -7.72
N VAL A 132 -2.67 8.63 -6.78
CA VAL A 132 -3.89 9.11 -6.10
C VAL A 132 -3.63 9.53 -4.66
N GLY A 133 -2.57 9.05 -4.05
CA GLY A 133 -2.24 9.43 -2.68
C GLY A 133 -1.03 8.70 -2.11
N LEU A 134 -0.63 9.16 -0.92
CA LEU A 134 0.36 8.50 -0.09
C LEU A 134 -0.30 7.95 1.17
N ASN A 135 0.22 6.84 1.67
CA ASN A 135 -0.24 6.23 2.92
C ASN A 135 0.88 6.17 3.96
N CYS A 136 0.54 6.48 5.21
CA CYS A 136 1.45 6.34 6.34
C CYS A 136 1.49 4.87 6.81
N GLY A 137 2.59 4.17 6.54
CA GLY A 137 2.82 2.78 6.97
C GLY A 137 3.45 2.73 8.36
N ARG A 138 2.63 2.62 9.42
CA ARG A 138 3.08 2.76 10.82
C ARG A 138 4.18 1.77 11.21
N TRP A 139 3.90 0.48 11.14
CA TRP A 139 4.81 -0.56 11.65
C TRP A 139 6.11 -0.63 10.85
N ASP A 140 6.01 -0.62 9.54
CA ASP A 140 7.16 -0.69 8.66
C ASP A 140 8.04 0.55 8.75
N TYR A 141 7.44 1.72 8.97
CA TYR A 141 8.20 2.96 9.21
C TYR A 141 9.03 2.88 10.50
N ILE A 142 8.43 2.36 11.58
CA ILE A 142 9.14 2.11 12.85
C ILE A 142 10.27 1.10 12.64
N PHE A 143 10.02 -0.01 11.92
CA PHE A 143 11.07 -0.98 11.61
C PHE A 143 12.18 -0.40 10.73
N SER A 144 11.84 0.44 9.77
CA SER A 144 12.82 1.13 8.95
C SER A 144 13.71 2.05 9.80
N TYR A 145 13.10 2.79 10.75
CA TYR A 145 13.82 3.60 11.72
C TYR A 145 14.81 2.76 12.54
N ILE A 146 14.35 1.70 13.15
CA ILE A 146 15.18 0.78 13.95
C ILE A 146 16.32 0.22 13.09
N LYS A 147 16.01 -0.27 11.88
CA LYS A 147 16.98 -0.87 10.96
C LYS A 147 18.08 0.11 10.57
N LYS A 148 17.72 1.34 10.19
CA LYS A 148 18.68 2.34 9.71
C LYS A 148 19.54 2.92 10.83
N PHE A 149 19.00 3.07 12.04
CA PHE A 149 19.70 3.70 13.17
C PHE A 149 20.23 2.73 14.24
N ARG A 150 20.13 1.43 14.02
CA ARG A 150 20.46 0.36 15.01
C ARG A 150 21.85 0.44 15.65
N ASN A 151 22.80 1.10 15.00
CA ASN A 151 24.18 1.20 15.49
C ASN A 151 24.42 2.44 16.39
N ASN A 152 23.39 3.25 16.62
CA ASN A 152 23.50 4.45 17.43
C ASN A 152 22.56 4.36 18.64
N PRO A 153 23.09 4.25 19.88
CA PRO A 153 22.29 4.14 21.10
C PRO A 153 21.29 5.28 21.33
N ALA A 154 21.54 6.47 20.78
CA ALA A 154 20.63 7.60 20.91
C ALA A 154 19.28 7.39 20.17
N PHE A 155 19.19 6.41 19.28
CA PHE A 155 18.00 6.11 18.49
C PHE A 155 17.26 4.85 18.98
N ILE A 156 17.55 4.35 20.17
CA ILE A 156 16.80 3.26 20.77
C ILE A 156 15.38 3.73 21.07
N VAL A 157 14.39 2.98 20.60
CA VAL A 157 12.99 3.24 20.85
C VAL A 157 12.43 2.28 21.92
N PRO A 158 11.37 2.68 22.66
CA PRO A 158 10.72 1.80 23.63
C PRO A 158 9.99 0.65 22.92
N ASN A 159 9.32 -0.20 23.71
CA ASN A 159 8.50 -1.28 23.16
C ASN A 159 7.48 -0.77 22.15
N ARG A 160 7.17 -1.61 21.16
CA ARG A 160 6.32 -1.28 20.02
C ARG A 160 4.96 -0.69 20.38
N ASP A 161 4.33 -1.17 21.44
CA ASP A 161 3.04 -0.69 21.95
C ASP A 161 3.08 0.76 22.45
N GLN A 162 4.26 1.23 22.86
CA GLN A 162 4.49 2.60 23.33
C GLN A 162 4.83 3.56 22.18
N VAL A 163 5.20 3.06 21.01
CA VAL A 163 5.46 3.88 19.82
C VAL A 163 4.15 4.09 19.04
N THR A 164 3.49 5.19 19.33
CA THR A 164 2.21 5.59 18.72
C THR A 164 2.42 6.61 17.59
N MET A 165 1.36 6.95 16.87
CA MET A 165 1.42 8.03 15.87
C MET A 165 1.69 9.41 16.48
N THR A 166 1.54 9.56 17.79
CA THR A 166 1.86 10.78 18.54
C THR A 166 3.30 10.83 19.05
N SER A 167 4.09 9.76 18.88
CA SER A 167 5.53 9.80 19.14
C SER A 167 6.22 10.81 18.22
N PRO A 168 7.19 11.62 18.70
CA PRO A 168 7.67 12.80 17.96
C PRO A 168 8.06 12.54 16.51
N PHE A 169 8.79 11.46 16.22
CA PHE A 169 9.21 11.15 14.86
C PHE A 169 8.04 10.64 13.99
N MET A 170 7.06 9.95 14.57
CA MET A 170 5.87 9.49 13.86
C MET A 170 4.90 10.63 13.56
N ASP A 171 4.74 11.56 14.49
CA ASP A 171 3.94 12.77 14.32
C ASP A 171 4.53 13.67 13.24
N ALA A 172 5.84 13.92 13.30
CA ALA A 172 6.54 14.71 12.28
C ALA A 172 6.42 14.08 10.88
N TYR A 173 6.60 12.77 10.79
CA TYR A 173 6.46 12.01 9.55
C TYR A 173 5.04 12.10 8.98
N SER A 174 4.01 11.85 9.78
CA SER A 174 2.63 11.90 9.32
C SER A 174 2.20 13.30 8.87
N LYS A 175 2.58 14.34 9.62
CA LYS A 175 2.34 15.74 9.25
C LYS A 175 3.03 16.11 7.93
N LEU A 176 4.25 15.63 7.72
CA LEU A 176 4.99 15.86 6.46
C LEU A 176 4.25 15.20 5.28
N VAL A 177 3.83 13.96 5.41
CA VAL A 177 3.06 13.25 4.37
C VAL A 177 1.77 14.02 4.04
N ILE A 178 0.99 14.42 5.05
CA ILE A 178 -0.24 15.19 4.87
C ILE A 178 0.04 16.51 4.13
N GLN A 179 1.05 17.25 4.57
CA GLN A 179 1.43 18.52 3.97
C GLN A 179 1.79 18.38 2.49
N ARG A 180 2.61 17.36 2.14
CA ARG A 180 3.03 17.13 0.77
C ARG A 180 1.88 16.69 -0.13
N CYS A 181 1.03 15.80 0.35
CA CYS A 181 -0.17 15.37 -0.37
C CYS A 181 -1.10 16.56 -0.66
N HIS A 182 -1.46 17.34 0.36
CA HIS A 182 -2.36 18.47 0.18
C HIS A 182 -1.78 19.56 -0.74
N LYS A 183 -0.48 19.83 -0.63
CA LYS A 183 0.21 20.75 -1.55
C LYS A 183 0.10 20.34 -3.01
N ARG A 184 -0.01 19.04 -3.28
CA ARG A 184 -0.06 18.47 -4.64
C ARG A 184 -1.47 18.01 -5.05
N ASN A 185 -2.49 18.31 -4.23
CA ASN A 185 -3.89 17.96 -4.46
C ASN A 185 -4.12 16.45 -4.65
N ILE A 186 -3.41 15.62 -3.86
CA ILE A 186 -3.61 14.18 -3.77
C ILE A 186 -4.01 13.77 -2.36
N HIS A 187 -4.50 12.53 -2.21
CA HIS A 187 -4.97 12.04 -0.92
C HIS A 187 -3.83 11.69 0.05
N ALA A 188 -4.01 12.06 1.32
CA ALA A 188 -3.21 11.55 2.42
C ALA A 188 -4.03 10.49 3.18
N MET A 189 -3.49 9.26 3.28
CA MET A 189 -4.12 8.18 4.02
C MET A 189 -3.35 7.93 5.31
N GLY A 190 -4.07 7.94 6.43
CA GLY A 190 -3.50 7.66 7.75
C GLY A 190 -3.03 6.21 7.88
N GLY A 191 -2.19 5.98 8.88
CA GLY A 191 -1.80 4.63 9.29
C GLY A 191 -2.98 3.87 9.90
N MET A 192 -2.86 2.55 9.92
CA MET A 192 -3.85 1.70 10.56
C MET A 192 -3.84 1.89 12.09
N ALA A 193 -5.00 2.02 12.69
CA ALA A 193 -5.16 2.19 14.14
C ALA A 193 -4.69 0.96 14.94
N ALA A 194 -4.64 -0.20 14.33
CA ALA A 194 -4.19 -1.47 14.93
C ALA A 194 -4.92 -1.85 16.26
N GLN A 195 -6.10 -1.28 16.48
CA GLN A 195 -6.97 -1.63 17.60
C GLN A 195 -7.93 -2.72 17.13
N ILE A 196 -7.87 -3.87 17.78
CA ILE A 196 -8.77 -4.99 17.48
C ILE A 196 -9.89 -4.95 18.52
N PRO A 197 -11.16 -4.86 18.08
CA PRO A 197 -12.28 -4.90 19.02
C PRO A 197 -12.27 -6.17 19.88
N ILE A 198 -12.43 -6.00 21.17
CA ILE A 198 -12.50 -7.09 22.14
C ILE A 198 -13.96 -7.50 22.29
N LYS A 199 -14.25 -8.76 21.98
CA LYS A 199 -15.61 -9.30 22.11
C LYS A 199 -16.05 -9.27 23.57
N ASN A 200 -17.25 -8.73 23.82
CA ASN A 200 -17.84 -8.61 25.16
C ASN A 200 -17.12 -7.69 26.15
N ASP A 201 -16.34 -6.71 25.66
CA ASP A 201 -15.73 -5.68 26.48
C ASP A 201 -15.96 -4.28 25.85
N PRO A 202 -17.16 -3.70 26.07
CA PRO A 202 -17.49 -2.38 25.53
C PRO A 202 -16.59 -1.27 26.08
N GLU A 203 -16.20 -1.35 27.36
CA GLU A 203 -15.38 -0.32 28.00
C GLU A 203 -13.98 -0.26 27.38
N ALA A 204 -13.32 -1.42 27.20
CA ALA A 204 -12.02 -1.48 26.52
C ALA A 204 -12.12 -0.99 25.05
N ASN A 205 -13.21 -1.28 24.37
CA ASN A 205 -13.46 -0.79 23.03
C ASN A 205 -13.64 0.74 22.97
N ASP A 206 -14.38 1.32 23.91
CA ASP A 206 -14.56 2.77 24.02
C ASP A 206 -13.22 3.50 24.30
N ILE A 207 -12.40 2.93 25.16
CA ILE A 207 -11.04 3.44 25.43
C ILE A 207 -10.17 3.35 24.17
N ALA A 208 -10.26 2.25 23.41
CA ALA A 208 -9.53 2.07 22.17
C ALA A 208 -9.96 3.07 21.11
N PHE A 209 -11.27 3.29 20.93
CA PHE A 209 -11.82 4.27 19.98
C PHE A 209 -11.41 5.70 20.28
N LYS A 210 -11.27 6.07 21.56
CA LYS A 210 -10.81 7.41 21.95
C LYS A 210 -9.33 7.67 21.64
N LYS A 211 -8.55 6.59 21.34
CA LYS A 211 -7.13 6.68 21.00
C LYS A 211 -6.88 6.73 19.49
N VAL A 212 -7.92 6.57 18.68
CA VAL A 212 -7.91 6.58 17.23
C VAL A 212 -8.38 7.93 16.71
#